data_2389b659d750428e4ea4a50ffdb94000
#
_entry.id   2389b659d750428e4ea4a50ffdb94000
#
_cell.length_a   1.000
_cell.length_b   1.000
_cell.length_c   1.000
_cell.angle_alpha   90.00
_cell.angle_beta   90.00
_cell.angle_gamma   90.00
#
_symmetry.space_group_name_H-M   'P 1'
#
loop_
_entity.id
_entity.type
_entity.pdbx_description
1 polymer ?
#
loop_
_entity_poly.entity_id
_entity_poly.type
_entity_poly.pdbx_seq_one_letter_code
_entity_poly.pdbx_strand_id
1 'polypeptide(L)'
;MLPNLKIGNLTAKYPIIQGGMGVGISLSSLAGAVAKAGGIGVISAAQPGWRDPEFARDPLSANLRALAFHIRRAKEISNGGIIGVNIMCALTHYEEYVRCCIENGADLIISGAGLPTDLPKYTAGSSIKLAPIVSPPRTAKVLLKLWAVSYTHLTLPT
;
A
#
# COMPACT_ATOMS: atom_id res chain seq x y z
N MET A 1 -4.36 12.87 -24.70
CA MET A 1 -4.92 12.60 -23.35
C MET A 1 -4.16 11.40 -22.79
N LEU A 2 -3.69 11.43 -21.54
CA LEU A 2 -3.00 10.27 -20.96
C LEU A 2 -3.99 9.11 -20.76
N PRO A 3 -3.58 7.84 -20.96
CA PRO A 3 -4.44 6.69 -20.73
C PRO A 3 -4.72 6.53 -19.22
N ASN A 4 -5.84 5.93 -18.87
CA ASN A 4 -6.12 5.54 -17.48
C ASN A 4 -5.19 4.40 -17.05
N LEU A 5 -4.81 4.40 -15.75
CA LEU A 5 -4.06 3.29 -15.15
C LEU A 5 -5.04 2.30 -14.51
N LYS A 6 -4.98 1.04 -14.95
CA LYS A 6 -5.78 -0.06 -14.37
C LYS A 6 -4.90 -1.01 -13.56
N ILE A 7 -5.33 -1.33 -12.35
CA ILE A 7 -4.72 -2.34 -11.46
C ILE A 7 -5.85 -3.24 -10.95
N GLY A 8 -6.06 -4.38 -11.61
CA GLY A 8 -7.24 -5.21 -11.40
C GLY A 8 -8.52 -4.42 -11.70
N ASN A 9 -9.41 -4.30 -10.72
CA ASN A 9 -10.65 -3.51 -10.82
C ASN A 9 -10.48 -2.03 -10.43
N LEU A 10 -9.30 -1.61 -9.97
CA LEU A 10 -9.01 -0.21 -9.69
C LEU A 10 -8.70 0.53 -11.01
N THR A 11 -9.24 1.74 -11.16
CA THR A 11 -8.97 2.59 -12.33
C THR A 11 -8.65 4.01 -11.86
N ALA A 12 -7.38 4.41 -11.99
CA ALA A 12 -6.95 5.79 -11.78
C ALA A 12 -7.10 6.59 -13.08
N LYS A 13 -7.62 7.81 -12.97
CA LYS A 13 -7.82 8.74 -14.11
C LYS A 13 -6.50 9.08 -14.79
N TYR A 14 -5.44 9.22 -14.01
CA TYR A 14 -4.10 9.49 -14.50
C TYR A 14 -3.15 8.36 -14.14
N PRO A 15 -2.19 7.98 -15.02
CA PRO A 15 -1.21 6.92 -14.76
C PRO A 15 -0.07 7.43 -13.86
N ILE A 16 -0.44 7.98 -12.70
CA ILE A 16 0.48 8.57 -11.72
C ILE A 16 0.28 7.87 -10.39
N ILE A 17 1.34 7.28 -9.86
CA ILE A 17 1.40 6.69 -8.52
C ILE A 17 2.38 7.53 -7.71
N GLN A 18 1.91 8.12 -6.62
CA GLN A 18 2.77 8.84 -5.68
C GLN A 18 3.74 7.88 -4.99
N GLY A 19 4.99 8.28 -4.81
CA GLY A 19 5.94 7.53 -3.99
C GLY A 19 5.63 7.64 -2.49
N GLY A 20 5.79 6.53 -1.76
CA GLY A 20 5.64 6.50 -0.30
C GLY A 20 6.89 6.99 0.40
N MET A 21 6.96 8.28 0.77
CA MET A 21 8.08 8.89 1.48
C MET A 21 7.85 8.86 2.99
N GLY A 22 8.69 8.15 3.74
CA GLY A 22 8.82 8.26 5.22
C GLY A 22 9.84 9.35 5.56
N VAL A 23 10.02 9.83 6.78
CA VAL A 23 9.09 9.68 7.92
C VAL A 23 8.20 10.92 7.94
N GLY A 24 6.89 10.74 8.08
CA GLY A 24 5.97 11.87 8.24
C GLY A 24 5.71 12.73 6.98
N ILE A 25 6.18 12.34 5.79
CA ILE A 25 5.98 13.08 4.53
C ILE A 25 4.71 12.59 3.82
N SER A 26 4.69 11.31 3.40
CA SER A 26 3.54 10.74 2.70
C SER A 26 2.49 10.25 3.69
N LEU A 27 1.67 11.17 4.18
CA LEU A 27 0.55 10.92 5.08
C LEU A 27 -0.78 11.29 4.42
N SER A 28 -1.85 11.34 5.18
CA SER A 28 -3.22 11.49 4.69
C SER A 28 -3.46 12.71 3.80
N SER A 29 -2.87 13.86 4.12
CA SER A 29 -3.09 15.09 3.36
C SER A 29 -2.56 14.99 1.94
N LEU A 30 -1.30 14.53 1.78
CA LEU A 30 -0.68 14.38 0.47
C LEU A 30 -1.34 13.25 -0.32
N ALA A 31 -1.46 12.06 0.28
CA ALA A 31 -2.07 10.91 -0.39
C ALA A 31 -3.53 11.18 -0.80
N GLY A 32 -4.32 11.78 0.09
CA GLY A 32 -5.70 12.16 -0.20
C GLY A 32 -5.82 13.19 -1.33
N ALA A 33 -4.94 14.20 -1.37
CA ALA A 33 -4.93 15.21 -2.43
C ALA A 33 -4.56 14.62 -3.79
N VAL A 34 -3.55 13.73 -3.85
CA VAL A 34 -3.17 13.05 -5.09
C VAL A 34 -4.29 12.15 -5.60
N ALA A 35 -4.91 11.38 -4.72
CA ALA A 35 -6.02 10.51 -5.07
C ALA A 35 -7.26 11.32 -5.54
N LYS A 36 -7.57 12.43 -4.88
CA LYS A 36 -8.64 13.36 -5.29
C LYS A 36 -8.39 13.95 -6.67
N ALA A 37 -7.14 14.21 -7.02
CA ALA A 37 -6.75 14.71 -8.35
C ALA A 37 -6.84 13.63 -9.45
N GLY A 38 -7.03 12.36 -9.09
CA GLY A 38 -7.21 11.25 -10.03
C GLY A 38 -5.98 10.37 -10.26
N GLY A 39 -4.91 10.57 -9.48
CA GLY A 39 -3.79 9.63 -9.37
C GLY A 39 -4.03 8.56 -8.30
N ILE A 40 -2.99 7.81 -7.94
CA ILE A 40 -2.99 6.92 -6.77
C ILE A 40 -2.20 7.60 -5.66
N GLY A 41 -2.88 7.98 -4.59
CA GLY A 41 -2.25 8.54 -3.39
C GLY A 41 -1.67 7.43 -2.51
N VAL A 42 -0.45 7.60 -2.02
CA VAL A 42 0.25 6.55 -1.28
C VAL A 42 0.72 7.06 0.08
N ILE A 43 0.33 6.35 1.14
CA ILE A 43 0.79 6.57 2.51
C ILE A 43 2.03 5.72 2.76
N SER A 44 3.03 6.27 3.45
CA SER A 44 4.19 5.50 3.91
C SER A 44 3.95 4.88 5.28
N ALA A 45 4.14 3.56 5.37
CA ALA A 45 4.10 2.85 6.66
C ALA A 45 5.41 2.98 7.47
N ALA A 46 6.41 3.70 6.95
CA ALA A 46 7.65 3.95 7.68
C ALA A 46 7.43 4.99 8.79
N GLN A 47 7.24 4.50 9.99
CA GLN A 47 7.07 5.26 11.23
C GLN A 47 6.02 6.40 11.16
N PRO A 48 4.78 6.13 10.73
CA PRO A 48 3.75 7.17 10.66
C PRO A 48 3.38 7.73 12.03
N GLY A 49 3.61 6.95 13.10
CA GLY A 49 3.32 7.32 14.49
C GLY A 49 4.44 8.02 15.24
N TRP A 50 5.51 8.45 14.57
CA TRP A 50 6.70 9.04 15.22
C TRP A 50 6.42 10.27 16.11
N ARG A 51 5.28 10.95 15.90
CA ARG A 51 4.83 12.07 16.73
C ARG A 51 3.91 11.66 17.90
N ASP A 52 3.52 10.38 17.96
CA ASP A 52 2.71 9.87 19.06
C ASP A 52 3.51 9.95 20.37
N PRO A 53 2.97 10.51 21.47
CA PRO A 53 3.68 10.59 22.75
C PRO A 53 4.14 9.23 23.29
N GLU A 54 3.45 8.15 22.92
CA GLU A 54 3.80 6.80 23.33
C GLU A 54 4.80 6.10 22.40
N PHE A 55 5.21 6.75 21.31
CA PHE A 55 6.07 6.13 20.29
C PHE A 55 7.37 5.55 20.87
N ALA A 56 8.00 6.26 21.82
CA ALA A 56 9.24 5.79 22.43
C ALA A 56 9.04 4.52 23.30
N ARG A 57 7.84 4.31 23.86
CA ARG A 57 7.51 3.17 24.70
C ARG A 57 6.98 1.98 23.90
N ASP A 58 6.10 2.24 22.93
CA ASP A 58 5.46 1.24 22.08
C ASP A 58 5.36 1.74 20.65
N PRO A 59 6.46 1.63 19.86
CA PRO A 59 6.49 2.09 18.48
C PRO A 59 5.47 1.38 17.57
N LEU A 60 5.20 0.09 17.83
CA LEU A 60 4.28 -0.67 16.99
C LEU A 60 2.85 -0.14 17.11
N SER A 61 2.32 -0.07 18.34
CA SER A 61 0.96 0.42 18.57
C SER A 61 0.79 1.86 18.10
N ALA A 62 1.79 2.73 18.33
CA ALA A 62 1.77 4.11 17.87
C ALA A 62 1.70 4.18 16.33
N ASN A 63 2.50 3.37 15.65
CA ASN A 63 2.50 3.31 14.18
C ASN A 63 1.18 2.77 13.62
N LEU A 64 0.63 1.71 14.20
CA LEU A 64 -0.62 1.12 13.73
C LEU A 64 -1.80 2.09 13.93
N ARG A 65 -1.88 2.77 15.09
CA ARG A 65 -2.90 3.82 15.33
C ARG A 65 -2.80 4.94 14.30
N ALA A 66 -1.59 5.44 14.07
CA ALA A 66 -1.36 6.52 13.12
C ALA A 66 -1.65 6.08 11.67
N LEU A 67 -1.22 4.88 11.28
CA LEU A 67 -1.49 4.34 9.94
C LEU A 67 -2.99 4.22 9.70
N ALA A 68 -3.72 3.62 10.65
CA ALA A 68 -5.18 3.50 10.60
C ALA A 68 -5.86 4.88 10.44
N PHE A 69 -5.45 5.85 11.26
CA PHE A 69 -5.95 7.22 11.16
C PHE A 69 -5.68 7.83 9.77
N HIS A 70 -4.45 7.73 9.27
CA HIS A 70 -4.08 8.34 7.99
C HIS A 70 -4.75 7.66 6.81
N ILE A 71 -4.98 6.35 6.82
CA ILE A 71 -5.74 5.66 5.76
C ILE A 71 -7.17 6.21 5.71
N ARG A 72 -7.90 6.18 6.83
CA ARG A 72 -9.28 6.68 6.89
C ARG A 72 -9.37 8.14 6.47
N ARG A 73 -8.46 8.98 6.98
CA ARG A 73 -8.43 10.41 6.65
C ARG A 73 -8.11 10.67 5.18
N ALA A 74 -7.21 9.89 4.57
CA ALA A 74 -6.92 9.99 3.14
C ALA A 74 -8.13 9.58 2.29
N LYS A 75 -8.86 8.54 2.69
CA LYS A 75 -10.11 8.13 2.02
C LYS A 75 -11.17 9.23 2.05
N GLU A 76 -11.34 9.91 3.18
CA GLU A 76 -12.23 11.07 3.29
C GLU A 76 -11.83 12.21 2.34
N ILE A 77 -10.54 12.61 2.36
CA ILE A 77 -10.01 13.69 1.53
C ILE A 77 -10.12 13.36 0.04
N SER A 78 -9.85 12.11 -0.32
CA SER A 78 -9.85 11.66 -1.72
C SER A 78 -11.23 11.61 -2.36
N ASN A 79 -12.29 11.51 -1.55
CA ASN A 79 -13.67 11.41 -2.02
C ASN A 79 -13.86 10.31 -3.09
N GLY A 80 -13.47 9.09 -2.76
CA GLY A 80 -13.55 7.92 -3.64
C GLY A 80 -12.32 7.67 -4.51
N GLY A 81 -11.25 8.45 -4.33
CA GLY A 81 -9.95 8.19 -4.97
C GLY A 81 -9.23 6.98 -4.40
N ILE A 82 -8.23 6.48 -5.13
CA ILE A 82 -7.47 5.28 -4.78
C ILE A 82 -6.37 5.62 -3.77
N ILE A 83 -6.39 4.95 -2.62
CA ILE A 83 -5.39 5.09 -1.56
C ILE A 83 -4.58 3.81 -1.44
N GLY A 84 -3.28 3.92 -1.72
CA GLY A 84 -2.30 2.87 -1.47
C GLY A 84 -1.52 3.09 -0.18
N VAL A 85 -0.86 2.02 0.28
CA VAL A 85 0.10 2.06 1.38
C VAL A 85 1.39 1.40 0.95
N ASN A 86 2.51 2.10 1.13
CA ASN A 86 3.84 1.53 0.91
C ASN A 86 4.37 0.91 2.20
N ILE A 87 4.66 -0.39 2.17
CA ILE A 87 5.17 -1.16 3.32
C ILE A 87 6.47 -1.84 2.91
N MET A 88 7.55 -1.61 3.65
CA MET A 88 8.81 -2.32 3.43
C MET A 88 8.73 -3.74 4.00
N CYS A 89 9.11 -4.76 3.22
CA CYS A 89 9.16 -6.16 3.69
C CYS A 89 10.08 -6.34 4.92
N ALA A 90 11.10 -5.51 5.04
CA ALA A 90 12.06 -5.55 6.14
C ALA A 90 11.53 -4.97 7.46
N LEU A 91 10.31 -4.44 7.49
CA LEU A 91 9.72 -3.96 8.74
C LEU A 91 9.44 -5.14 9.68
N THR A 92 9.85 -4.99 10.93
CA THR A 92 9.37 -5.85 12.02
C THR A 92 7.85 -5.73 12.08
N HIS A 93 7.14 -6.82 12.32
CA HIS A 93 5.67 -6.84 12.35
C HIS A 93 4.99 -6.50 11.03
N TYR A 94 5.58 -6.92 9.91
CA TYR A 94 5.06 -6.67 8.56
C TYR A 94 3.59 -7.08 8.39
N GLU A 95 3.21 -8.24 8.95
CA GLU A 95 1.84 -8.75 8.87
C GLU A 95 0.84 -7.82 9.55
N GLU A 96 1.17 -7.27 10.71
CA GLU A 96 0.30 -6.35 11.46
C GLU A 96 0.03 -5.06 10.67
N TYR A 97 1.04 -4.54 9.96
CA TYR A 97 0.85 -3.41 9.05
C TYR A 97 -0.07 -3.76 7.88
N VAL A 98 0.08 -4.95 7.29
CA VAL A 98 -0.80 -5.44 6.21
C VAL A 98 -2.24 -5.55 6.69
N ARG A 99 -2.47 -6.15 7.87
CA ARG A 99 -3.81 -6.26 8.47
C ARG A 99 -4.42 -4.90 8.74
N CYS A 100 -3.65 -3.97 9.30
CA CYS A 100 -4.10 -2.60 9.53
C CYS A 100 -4.56 -1.92 8.22
N CYS A 101 -3.87 -2.15 7.09
CA CYS A 101 -4.27 -1.62 5.80
C CYS A 101 -5.62 -2.18 5.34
N ILE A 102 -5.83 -3.48 5.48
CA ILE A 102 -7.07 -4.15 5.09
C ILE A 102 -8.26 -3.63 5.93
N GLU A 103 -8.10 -3.64 7.26
CA GLU A 103 -9.13 -3.24 8.21
C GLU A 103 -9.55 -1.77 8.07
N ASN A 104 -8.66 -0.92 7.59
CA ASN A 104 -8.94 0.52 7.42
C ASN A 104 -9.23 0.94 5.98
N GLY A 105 -9.41 -0.03 5.06
CA GLY A 105 -9.92 0.21 3.72
C GLY A 105 -8.92 0.80 2.73
N ALA A 106 -7.63 0.48 2.85
CA ALA A 106 -6.67 0.76 1.79
C ALA A 106 -7.02 -0.04 0.53
N ASP A 107 -6.80 0.54 -0.64
CA ASP A 107 -7.13 -0.08 -1.93
C ASP A 107 -5.96 -0.90 -2.49
N LEU A 108 -4.72 -0.52 -2.14
CA LEU A 108 -3.49 -1.06 -2.72
C LEU A 108 -2.39 -1.15 -1.67
N ILE A 109 -1.66 -2.25 -1.63
CA ILE A 109 -0.38 -2.36 -0.91
C ILE A 109 0.75 -2.39 -1.94
N ILE A 110 1.71 -1.46 -1.79
CA ILE A 110 2.96 -1.42 -2.55
C ILE A 110 4.05 -1.93 -1.60
N SER A 111 4.72 -3.01 -1.94
CA SER A 111 5.70 -3.62 -1.04
C SER A 111 7.04 -3.88 -1.72
N GLY A 112 8.11 -3.48 -1.05
CA GLY A 112 9.50 -3.60 -1.49
C GLY A 112 10.47 -3.65 -0.33
N ALA A 113 11.74 -3.34 -0.57
CA ALA A 113 12.83 -3.54 0.40
C ALA A 113 12.90 -4.99 0.89
N GLY A 114 12.85 -5.92 -0.07
CA GLY A 114 12.79 -7.36 0.09
C GLY A 114 11.79 -7.99 -0.88
N LEU A 115 11.60 -9.31 -0.78
CA LEU A 115 10.64 -10.06 -1.59
C LEU A 115 9.38 -10.32 -0.76
N PRO A 116 8.22 -9.75 -1.11
CA PRO A 116 6.97 -9.92 -0.36
C PRO A 116 6.30 -11.27 -0.69
N THR A 117 7.00 -12.38 -0.45
CA THR A 117 6.55 -13.73 -0.83
C THR A 117 5.25 -14.13 -0.14
N ASP A 118 5.10 -13.74 1.12
CA ASP A 118 3.95 -14.11 1.97
C ASP A 118 2.80 -13.09 1.94
N LEU A 119 2.98 -11.94 1.28
CA LEU A 119 1.96 -10.91 1.20
C LEU A 119 0.60 -11.43 0.73
N PRO A 120 0.49 -12.31 -0.30
CA PRO A 120 -0.78 -12.91 -0.69
C PRO A 120 -1.48 -13.71 0.42
N LYS A 121 -0.73 -14.37 1.30
CA LYS A 121 -1.31 -15.12 2.43
C LYS A 121 -1.97 -14.17 3.43
N TYR A 122 -1.29 -13.05 3.75
CA TYR A 122 -1.80 -12.06 4.71
C TYR A 122 -3.01 -11.29 4.17
N THR A 123 -3.18 -11.24 2.85
CA THR A 123 -4.28 -10.52 2.19
C THR A 123 -5.39 -11.44 1.67
N ALA A 124 -5.30 -12.74 1.94
CA ALA A 124 -6.29 -13.72 1.50
C ALA A 124 -7.71 -13.35 1.95
N GLY A 125 -8.68 -13.43 1.05
CA GLY A 125 -10.07 -13.06 1.32
C GLY A 125 -10.38 -11.56 1.29
N SER A 126 -9.37 -10.68 1.13
CA SER A 126 -9.56 -9.24 0.98
C SER A 126 -9.65 -8.83 -0.50
N SER A 127 -10.19 -7.62 -0.74
CA SER A 127 -10.26 -7.03 -2.08
C SER A 127 -9.04 -6.16 -2.43
N ILE A 128 -8.10 -5.99 -1.49
CA ILE A 128 -6.93 -5.12 -1.62
C ILE A 128 -6.03 -5.58 -2.77
N LYS A 129 -5.49 -4.64 -3.53
CA LYS A 129 -4.57 -4.95 -4.63
C LYS A 129 -3.12 -4.93 -4.16
N LEU A 130 -2.28 -5.69 -4.83
CA LEU A 130 -0.87 -5.88 -4.46
C LEU A 130 0.04 -5.44 -5.61
N ALA A 131 1.04 -4.63 -5.29
CA ALA A 131 2.06 -4.18 -6.24
C ALA A 131 3.47 -4.37 -5.64
N PRO A 132 4.17 -5.44 -5.98
CA PRO A 132 5.53 -5.64 -5.51
C PRO A 132 6.50 -4.70 -6.23
N ILE A 133 7.46 -4.13 -5.50
CA ILE A 133 8.57 -3.41 -6.10
C ILE A 133 9.65 -4.43 -6.46
N VAL A 134 10.01 -4.46 -7.72
CA VAL A 134 11.02 -5.38 -8.26
C VAL A 134 12.07 -4.62 -9.06
N SER A 135 13.34 -5.03 -8.96
CA SER A 135 14.42 -4.44 -9.76
C SER A 135 14.71 -5.26 -11.02
N PRO A 136 15.18 -6.54 -10.93
CA PRO A 136 15.43 -7.32 -12.15
C PRO A 136 14.17 -8.07 -12.61
N PRO A 137 14.02 -8.29 -13.92
CA PRO A 137 12.90 -9.09 -14.47
C PRO A 137 12.80 -10.51 -13.88
N ARG A 138 13.92 -11.10 -13.48
CA ARG A 138 13.95 -12.41 -12.83
C ARG A 138 13.15 -12.42 -11.52
N THR A 139 13.27 -11.37 -10.73
CA THR A 139 12.52 -11.22 -9.45
C THR A 139 11.02 -11.13 -9.71
N ALA A 140 10.60 -10.36 -10.72
CA ALA A 140 9.20 -10.31 -11.11
C ALA A 140 8.65 -11.69 -11.48
N LYS A 141 9.40 -12.46 -12.31
CA LYS A 141 8.99 -13.82 -12.70
C LYS A 141 8.87 -14.77 -11.49
N VAL A 142 9.77 -14.65 -10.50
CA VAL A 142 9.71 -15.47 -9.28
C VAL A 142 8.46 -15.13 -8.46
N LEU A 143 8.21 -13.85 -8.20
CA LEU A 143 7.03 -13.41 -7.46
C LEU A 143 5.73 -13.80 -8.15
N LEU A 144 5.64 -13.64 -9.48
CA LEU A 144 4.47 -14.04 -10.24
C LEU A 144 4.17 -15.55 -10.11
N LYS A 145 5.21 -16.40 -10.13
CA LYS A 145 5.03 -17.84 -9.90
C LYS A 145 4.56 -18.15 -8.48
N LEU A 146 5.15 -17.51 -7.47
CA LEU A 146 4.78 -17.72 -6.07
C LEU A 146 3.36 -17.22 -5.78
N TRP A 147 3.02 -16.06 -6.31
CA TRP A 147 1.71 -15.45 -6.10
C TRP A 147 0.60 -16.14 -6.89
N ALA A 148 0.88 -16.68 -8.07
CA ALA A 148 -0.10 -17.45 -8.86
C ALA A 148 -0.63 -18.67 -8.12
N VAL A 149 0.18 -19.29 -7.26
CA VAL A 149 -0.26 -20.40 -6.40
C VAL A 149 -1.24 -19.95 -5.32
N SER A 150 -1.13 -18.68 -4.89
CA SER A 150 -1.98 -18.09 -3.85
C SER A 150 -3.22 -17.36 -4.41
N TYR A 151 -3.18 -16.96 -5.69
CA TYR A 151 -4.27 -16.29 -6.39
C TYR A 151 -4.59 -17.03 -7.69
N THR A 152 -5.70 -17.73 -7.74
CA THR A 152 -6.19 -18.42 -8.94
C THR A 152 -6.60 -17.49 -10.09
N HIS A 153 -6.41 -16.17 -9.98
CA HIS A 153 -6.90 -15.17 -10.94
C HIS A 153 -5.89 -14.07 -11.32
N LEU A 154 -4.58 -14.34 -11.22
CA LEU A 154 -3.59 -13.44 -11.83
C LEU A 154 -3.51 -13.72 -13.34
N THR A 155 -4.32 -13.02 -14.12
CA THR A 155 -4.11 -12.93 -15.56
C THR A 155 -3.00 -11.91 -15.82
N LEU A 156 -1.85 -12.40 -16.30
CA LEU A 156 -0.83 -11.53 -16.90
C LEU A 156 -1.43 -10.88 -18.17
N PRO A 157 -1.26 -9.57 -18.37
CA PRO A 157 -1.49 -9.02 -19.70
C PRO A 157 -0.51 -9.68 -20.67
N THR A 158 -1.05 -10.37 -21.68
CA THR A 158 -0.31 -10.90 -22.82
C THR A 158 0.23 -9.74 -23.66
#